data_ae382a1fe248b92bbc05bee3b28c2cfe
#
_entry.id   ae382a1fe248b92bbc05bee3b28c2cfe
#
_cell.length_a   1.000
_cell.length_b   1.000
_cell.length_c   1.000
_cell.angle_alpha   90.00
_cell.angle_beta   90.00
_cell.angle_gamma   90.00
#
_symmetry.space_group_name_H-M   'P 1'
#
loop_
_entity.id
_entity.type
_entity.pdbx_description
1 polymer ?
#
loop_
_entity_poly.entity_id
_entity_poly.type
_entity_poly.pdbx_seq_one_letter_code
_entity_poly.pdbx_strand_id
1 'polypeptide(L)'
;ITPEITENPLILVNGIVLLALTVLTAVFISLYASNVYKGNKKKAVLFFTVIAAFTALSLFCFFGCAATTVKGIIFCLLLAFSSYEDIKTRECENYVHLMIVIAAFIGTEMSALPGMLLSALITGGIMLTTAAVTKSSIGGADIKISAACAFMLGTVQGITGLMIGLILAVIINSIKNRKKKHEGFPLIPYLAVGFTAAYFM
;
A
#
# COMPACT_ATOMS: atom_id res chain seq x y z
N ILE A 1 -14.59 12.81 12.37
CA ILE A 1 -15.73 11.91 12.60
C ILE A 1 -16.92 12.60 12.00
N THR A 2 -17.45 12.07 10.89
CA THR A 2 -18.63 12.63 10.25
C THR A 2 -19.81 12.50 11.22
N PRO A 3 -20.65 13.52 11.44
CA PRO A 3 -21.78 13.47 12.38
C PRO A 3 -22.76 12.33 12.10
N GLU A 4 -22.82 11.83 10.88
CA GLU A 4 -23.66 10.70 10.48
C GLU A 4 -23.30 9.37 11.20
N ILE A 5 -22.05 9.20 11.66
CA ILE A 5 -21.60 7.94 12.31
C ILE A 5 -22.21 7.78 13.71
N THR A 6 -22.51 8.89 14.39
CA THR A 6 -23.05 8.86 15.76
C THR A 6 -24.57 8.76 15.82
N GLU A 7 -25.28 9.10 14.75
CA GLU A 7 -26.74 9.14 14.73
C GLU A 7 -27.38 7.84 14.22
N ASN A 8 -26.66 7.01 13.48
CA ASN A 8 -27.23 5.78 12.90
C ASN A 8 -26.52 4.51 13.40
N PRO A 9 -27.17 3.73 14.30
CA PRO A 9 -26.58 2.51 14.86
C PRO A 9 -26.21 1.46 13.80
N LEU A 10 -26.86 1.47 12.64
CA LEU A 10 -26.59 0.56 11.54
C LEU A 10 -25.22 0.82 10.90
N ILE A 11 -24.77 2.05 10.85
CA ILE A 11 -23.44 2.42 10.35
C ILE A 11 -22.37 1.90 11.30
N LEU A 12 -22.57 1.98 12.60
CA LEU A 12 -21.67 1.43 13.60
C LEU A 12 -21.56 -0.10 13.49
N VAL A 13 -22.70 -0.79 13.34
CA VAL A 13 -22.69 -2.25 13.15
C VAL A 13 -21.92 -2.64 11.88
N ASN A 14 -22.16 -1.96 10.77
CA ASN A 14 -21.44 -2.20 9.51
C ASN A 14 -19.94 -1.94 9.66
N GLY A 15 -19.55 -0.90 10.39
CA GLY A 15 -18.15 -0.60 10.70
C GLY A 15 -17.46 -1.71 11.52
N ILE A 16 -18.16 -2.25 12.53
CA ILE A 16 -17.66 -3.37 13.34
C ILE A 16 -17.49 -4.63 12.50
N VAL A 17 -18.48 -4.94 11.65
CA VAL A 17 -18.42 -6.08 10.72
C VAL A 17 -17.25 -5.93 9.75
N LEU A 18 -17.07 -4.74 9.17
CA LEU A 18 -15.98 -4.43 8.26
C LEU A 18 -14.62 -4.61 8.95
N LEU A 19 -14.47 -4.11 10.16
CA LEU A 19 -13.25 -4.25 10.96
C LEU A 19 -12.98 -5.73 11.29
N ALA A 20 -13.99 -6.50 11.69
CA ALA A 20 -13.85 -7.92 11.97
C ALA A 20 -13.41 -8.70 10.73
N LEU A 21 -14.02 -8.45 9.56
CA LEU A 21 -13.64 -9.06 8.29
C LEU A 21 -12.20 -8.68 7.90
N THR A 22 -11.82 -7.43 8.10
CA THR A 22 -10.46 -6.95 7.77
C THR A 22 -9.41 -7.64 8.65
N VAL A 23 -9.67 -7.76 9.94
CA VAL A 23 -8.77 -8.47 10.87
C VAL A 23 -8.70 -9.97 10.50
N LEU A 24 -9.82 -10.58 10.17
CA LEU A 24 -9.85 -11.99 9.75
C LEU A 24 -9.00 -12.21 8.47
N THR A 25 -9.18 -11.37 7.46
CA THR A 25 -8.37 -11.45 6.23
C THR A 25 -6.89 -11.21 6.50
N ALA A 26 -6.54 -10.28 7.39
CA ALA A 26 -5.17 -10.03 7.80
C ALA A 26 -4.52 -11.24 8.49
N VAL A 27 -5.28 -11.98 9.31
CA VAL A 27 -4.81 -13.23 9.91
C VAL A 27 -4.52 -14.27 8.84
N PHE A 28 -5.43 -14.48 7.87
CA PHE A 28 -5.20 -15.40 6.76
C PHE A 28 -3.97 -15.03 5.94
N ILE A 29 -3.82 -13.75 5.56
CA ILE A 29 -2.65 -13.23 4.84
C ILE A 29 -1.36 -13.49 5.65
N SER A 30 -1.39 -13.26 6.96
CA SER A 30 -0.24 -13.45 7.82
C SER A 30 0.20 -14.90 7.95
N LEU A 31 -0.76 -15.84 8.04
CA LEU A 31 -0.50 -17.26 8.05
C LEU A 31 0.10 -17.72 6.72
N TYR A 32 -0.47 -17.28 5.62
CA TYR A 32 0.07 -17.55 4.28
C TYR A 32 1.51 -17.01 4.15
N ALA A 33 1.73 -15.74 4.41
CA ALA A 33 3.04 -15.10 4.32
C ALA A 33 4.08 -15.75 5.24
N SER A 34 3.70 -16.13 6.46
CA SER A 34 4.63 -16.79 7.40
C SER A 34 5.01 -18.21 6.95
N ASN A 35 4.11 -18.92 6.27
CA ASN A 35 4.40 -20.25 5.74
C ASN A 35 5.29 -20.16 4.48
N VAL A 36 4.97 -19.28 3.55
CA VAL A 36 5.73 -19.10 2.29
C VAL A 36 7.14 -18.59 2.57
N TYR A 37 7.27 -17.53 3.37
CA TYR A 37 8.55 -16.88 3.63
C TYR A 37 9.27 -17.37 4.88
N LYS A 38 8.85 -18.51 5.45
CA LYS A 38 9.44 -19.15 6.65
C LYS A 38 9.68 -18.15 7.80
N GLY A 39 8.74 -17.23 7.97
CA GLY A 39 8.79 -16.19 8.98
C GLY A 39 8.28 -16.65 10.36
N ASN A 40 8.54 -15.85 11.40
CA ASN A 40 7.95 -16.09 12.71
C ASN A 40 6.44 -15.79 12.67
N LYS A 41 5.60 -16.83 12.80
CA LYS A 41 4.13 -16.72 12.72
C LYS A 41 3.56 -15.65 13.66
N LYS A 42 4.02 -15.62 14.92
CA LYS A 42 3.52 -14.66 15.92
C LYS A 42 3.82 -13.21 15.51
N LYS A 43 5.04 -12.96 15.01
CA LYS A 43 5.42 -11.61 14.55
C LYS A 43 4.68 -11.20 13.28
N ALA A 44 4.47 -12.12 12.34
CA ALA A 44 3.70 -11.86 11.13
C ALA A 44 2.22 -11.56 11.46
N VAL A 45 1.57 -12.38 12.29
CA VAL A 45 0.19 -12.14 12.73
C VAL A 45 0.07 -10.77 13.40
N LEU A 46 0.95 -10.46 14.35
CA LEU A 46 0.92 -9.16 15.04
C LEU A 46 1.07 -7.99 14.06
N PHE A 47 2.02 -8.09 13.11
CA PHE A 47 2.28 -7.04 12.12
C PHE A 47 1.05 -6.78 11.25
N PHE A 48 0.48 -7.83 10.63
CA PHE A 48 -0.66 -7.67 9.74
C PHE A 48 -1.95 -7.27 10.47
N THR A 49 -2.20 -7.80 11.68
CA THR A 49 -3.41 -7.45 12.43
C THR A 49 -3.38 -6.02 12.96
N VAL A 50 -2.23 -5.53 13.41
CA VAL A 50 -2.09 -4.13 13.86
C VAL A 50 -2.28 -3.17 12.69
N ILE A 51 -1.64 -3.42 11.54
CA ILE A 51 -1.81 -2.59 10.36
C ILE A 51 -3.27 -2.62 9.88
N ALA A 52 -3.87 -3.81 9.79
CA ALA A 52 -5.24 -3.97 9.33
C ALA A 52 -6.25 -3.23 10.25
N ALA A 53 -6.12 -3.39 11.56
CA ALA A 53 -6.99 -2.71 12.51
C ALA A 53 -6.84 -1.18 12.43
N PHE A 54 -5.61 -0.70 12.38
CA PHE A 54 -5.33 0.74 12.30
C PHE A 54 -5.86 1.34 10.98
N THR A 55 -5.57 0.70 9.85
CA THR A 55 -6.02 1.19 8.54
C THR A 55 -7.54 1.12 8.38
N ALA A 56 -8.17 0.02 8.81
CA ALA A 56 -9.62 -0.12 8.75
C ALA A 56 -10.33 0.95 9.60
N LEU A 57 -9.83 1.18 10.83
CA LEU A 57 -10.38 2.20 11.72
C LEU A 57 -10.21 3.60 11.12
N SER A 58 -9.00 3.94 10.64
CA SER A 58 -8.73 5.23 10.03
C SER A 58 -9.61 5.46 8.80
N LEU A 59 -9.66 4.51 7.87
CA LEU A 59 -10.47 4.62 6.65
C LEU A 59 -11.96 4.73 6.96
N PHE A 60 -12.44 3.97 7.94
CA PHE A 60 -13.83 4.09 8.38
C PHE A 60 -14.14 5.47 8.99
N CYS A 61 -13.23 6.01 9.80
CA CYS A 61 -13.40 7.35 10.39
C CYS A 61 -13.38 8.46 9.33
N PHE A 62 -12.60 8.33 8.26
CA PHE A 62 -12.48 9.34 7.20
C PHE A 62 -13.57 9.23 6.13
N PHE A 63 -13.89 8.03 5.68
CA PHE A 63 -14.76 7.78 4.52
C PHE A 63 -16.09 7.10 4.87
N GLY A 64 -16.31 6.69 6.13
CA GLY A 64 -17.50 5.96 6.55
C GLY A 64 -17.64 4.60 5.88
N CYS A 65 -18.89 4.18 5.62
CA CYS A 65 -19.23 2.92 4.91
C CYS A 65 -19.34 3.13 3.40
N ALA A 66 -18.27 3.59 2.74
CA ALA A 66 -18.23 3.81 1.31
C ALA A 66 -17.42 2.74 0.56
N ALA A 67 -17.61 2.64 -0.75
CA ALA A 67 -16.78 1.77 -1.61
C ALA A 67 -15.28 2.15 -1.52
N THR A 68 -14.99 3.44 -1.32
CA THR A 68 -13.64 3.96 -1.08
C THR A 68 -13.00 3.35 0.17
N THR A 69 -13.76 3.10 1.24
CA THR A 69 -13.25 2.45 2.46
C THR A 69 -12.80 1.02 2.17
N VAL A 70 -13.65 0.24 1.47
CA VAL A 70 -13.31 -1.15 1.09
C VAL A 70 -12.10 -1.18 0.15
N LYS A 71 -12.08 -0.31 -0.86
CA LYS A 71 -10.95 -0.13 -1.79
C LYS A 71 -9.65 0.18 -1.04
N GLY A 72 -9.69 1.13 -0.10
CA GLY A 72 -8.55 1.52 0.72
C GLY A 72 -8.04 0.41 1.63
N ILE A 73 -8.93 -0.38 2.25
CA ILE A 73 -8.57 -1.53 3.09
C ILE A 73 -7.81 -2.57 2.26
N ILE A 74 -8.35 -2.96 1.10
CA ILE A 74 -7.70 -3.92 0.20
C ILE A 74 -6.32 -3.39 -0.23
N PHE A 75 -6.25 -2.13 -0.60
CA PHE A 75 -5.01 -1.47 -0.98
C PHE A 75 -3.95 -1.52 0.13
N CYS A 76 -4.30 -1.11 1.34
CA CYS A 76 -3.38 -1.13 2.48
C CYS A 76 -2.91 -2.54 2.83
N LEU A 77 -3.79 -3.54 2.74
CA LEU A 77 -3.42 -4.95 2.98
C LEU A 77 -2.45 -5.47 1.90
N LEU A 78 -2.67 -5.14 0.63
CA LEU A 78 -1.77 -5.50 -0.47
C LEU A 78 -0.40 -4.82 -0.31
N LEU A 79 -0.38 -3.55 0.08
CA LEU A 79 0.87 -2.82 0.36
C LEU A 79 1.61 -3.38 1.59
N ALA A 80 0.88 -3.77 2.65
CA ALA A 80 1.47 -4.42 3.81
C ALA A 80 2.08 -5.78 3.44
N PHE A 81 1.40 -6.56 2.58
CA PHE A 81 1.90 -7.82 2.07
C PHE A 81 3.17 -7.62 1.23
N SER A 82 3.15 -6.72 0.24
CA SER A 82 4.33 -6.39 -0.59
C SER A 82 5.51 -5.92 0.26
N SER A 83 5.23 -5.12 1.30
CA SER A 83 6.27 -4.65 2.24
C SER A 83 6.89 -5.79 3.03
N TYR A 84 6.08 -6.75 3.48
CA TYR A 84 6.56 -7.92 4.20
C TYR A 84 7.41 -8.82 3.29
N GLU A 85 6.98 -9.01 2.05
CA GLU A 85 7.68 -9.78 1.02
C GLU A 85 9.04 -9.14 0.70
N ASP A 86 9.08 -7.84 0.39
CA ASP A 86 10.31 -7.10 0.09
C ASP A 86 11.31 -7.11 1.26
N ILE A 87 10.84 -7.02 2.51
CA ILE A 87 11.72 -7.14 3.68
C ILE A 87 12.33 -8.53 3.78
N LYS A 88 11.64 -9.59 3.32
CA LYS A 88 12.08 -10.97 3.46
C LYS A 88 12.92 -11.47 2.30
N THR A 89 12.49 -11.19 1.09
CA THR A 89 13.06 -11.76 -0.14
C THR A 89 13.78 -10.75 -1.02
N ARG A 90 13.55 -9.45 -0.80
CA ARG A 90 13.98 -8.35 -1.69
C ARG A 90 13.37 -8.46 -3.08
N GLU A 91 12.28 -9.17 -3.18
CA GLU A 91 11.50 -9.37 -4.40
C GLU A 91 10.04 -9.09 -4.08
N CYS A 92 9.23 -8.75 -5.08
CA CYS A 92 7.80 -8.62 -4.98
C CYS A 92 7.15 -9.35 -6.16
N GLU A 93 6.26 -10.25 -5.86
CA GLU A 93 5.58 -11.07 -6.85
C GLU A 93 4.68 -10.26 -7.78
N ASN A 94 4.68 -10.62 -9.06
CA ASN A 94 3.95 -9.86 -10.08
C ASN A 94 2.42 -9.86 -9.86
N TYR A 95 1.86 -10.90 -9.25
CA TYR A 95 0.41 -10.95 -8.98
C TYR A 95 -0.07 -9.84 -8.04
N VAL A 96 0.78 -9.36 -7.13
CA VAL A 96 0.41 -8.29 -6.18
C VAL A 96 0.13 -6.98 -6.92
N HIS A 97 0.97 -6.65 -7.91
CA HIS A 97 0.77 -5.47 -8.75
C HIS A 97 -0.56 -5.56 -9.53
N LEU A 98 -0.85 -6.76 -10.07
CA LEU A 98 -2.11 -7.02 -10.77
C LEU A 98 -3.32 -6.88 -9.84
N MET A 99 -3.22 -7.39 -8.60
CA MET A 99 -4.29 -7.26 -7.60
C MET A 99 -4.56 -5.79 -7.23
N ILE A 100 -3.53 -4.94 -7.14
CA ILE A 100 -3.70 -3.50 -6.92
C ILE A 100 -4.45 -2.87 -8.10
N VAL A 101 -4.09 -3.22 -9.34
CA VAL A 101 -4.77 -2.72 -10.54
C VAL A 101 -6.24 -3.17 -10.57
N ILE A 102 -6.54 -4.43 -10.22
CA ILE A 102 -7.91 -4.93 -10.14
C ILE A 102 -8.69 -4.19 -9.04
N ALA A 103 -8.10 -4.02 -7.86
CA ALA A 103 -8.71 -3.29 -6.76
C ALA A 103 -9.00 -1.82 -7.11
N ALA A 104 -8.24 -1.23 -8.04
CA ALA A 104 -8.45 0.13 -8.51
C ALA A 104 -9.84 0.37 -9.13
N PHE A 105 -10.47 -0.67 -9.69
CA PHE A 105 -11.81 -0.58 -10.28
C PHE A 105 -12.95 -0.58 -9.28
N ILE A 106 -12.69 -0.89 -8.00
CA ILE A 106 -13.73 -0.88 -6.96
C ILE A 106 -14.23 0.55 -6.77
N GLY A 107 -15.52 0.78 -7.04
CA GLY A 107 -16.17 2.07 -6.90
C GLY A 107 -15.61 3.18 -7.82
N THR A 108 -14.97 2.82 -8.91
CA THR A 108 -14.38 3.78 -9.87
C THR A 108 -15.18 3.78 -11.16
N GLU A 109 -15.51 4.97 -11.64
CA GLU A 109 -16.18 5.14 -12.93
C GLU A 109 -15.22 4.94 -14.10
N MET A 110 -15.71 4.36 -15.21
CA MET A 110 -14.90 4.14 -16.40
C MET A 110 -14.39 5.44 -17.06
N SER A 111 -15.06 6.56 -16.82
CA SER A 111 -14.62 7.89 -17.22
C SER A 111 -13.27 8.31 -16.62
N ALA A 112 -12.89 7.76 -15.47
CA ALA A 112 -11.62 8.03 -14.82
C ALA A 112 -10.43 7.25 -15.40
N LEU A 113 -10.68 6.21 -16.22
CA LEU A 113 -9.66 5.31 -16.74
C LEU A 113 -8.51 6.02 -17.49
N PRO A 114 -8.74 7.01 -18.37
CA PRO A 114 -7.64 7.72 -19.03
C PRO A 114 -6.70 8.42 -18.04
N GLY A 115 -7.28 9.04 -16.98
CA GLY A 115 -6.51 9.68 -15.91
C GLY A 115 -5.69 8.69 -15.09
N MET A 116 -6.26 7.52 -14.80
CA MET A 116 -5.58 6.43 -14.09
C MET A 116 -4.38 5.89 -14.89
N LEU A 117 -4.57 5.67 -16.20
CA LEU A 117 -3.50 5.25 -17.12
C LEU A 117 -2.40 6.31 -17.21
N LEU A 118 -2.78 7.57 -17.34
CA LEU A 118 -1.82 8.67 -17.38
C LEU A 118 -0.99 8.76 -16.09
N SER A 119 -1.64 8.58 -14.93
CA SER A 119 -0.99 8.53 -13.63
C SER A 119 0.05 7.42 -13.54
N ALA A 120 -0.31 6.21 -13.97
CA ALA A 120 0.60 5.06 -14.00
C ALA A 120 1.80 5.30 -14.91
N LEU A 121 1.57 5.89 -16.10
CA LEU A 121 2.63 6.21 -17.05
C LEU A 121 3.58 7.28 -16.52
N ILE A 122 3.06 8.36 -15.94
CA ILE A 122 3.89 9.42 -15.36
C ILE A 122 4.73 8.87 -14.21
N THR A 123 4.11 8.23 -13.23
CA THR A 123 4.78 7.76 -12.02
C THR A 123 5.74 6.60 -12.33
N GLY A 124 5.32 5.64 -13.16
CA GLY A 124 6.18 4.56 -13.64
C GLY A 124 7.34 5.08 -14.50
N GLY A 125 7.09 6.09 -15.35
CA GLY A 125 8.11 6.77 -16.15
C GLY A 125 9.16 7.49 -15.30
N ILE A 126 8.74 8.21 -14.25
CA ILE A 126 9.66 8.84 -13.29
C ILE A 126 10.55 7.78 -12.62
N MET A 127 9.96 6.69 -12.16
CA MET A 127 10.73 5.60 -11.52
C MET A 127 11.66 4.90 -12.51
N LEU A 128 11.21 4.67 -13.74
CA LEU A 128 12.02 4.04 -14.79
C LEU A 128 13.20 4.92 -15.20
N THR A 129 12.98 6.23 -15.40
CA THR A 129 14.04 7.18 -15.72
C THR A 129 15.05 7.31 -14.59
N THR A 130 14.58 7.34 -13.34
CA THR A 130 15.44 7.33 -12.16
C THR A 130 16.29 6.05 -12.10
N ALA A 131 15.70 4.88 -12.37
CA ALA A 131 16.41 3.61 -12.42
C ALA A 131 17.48 3.59 -13.53
N ALA A 132 17.18 4.15 -14.71
CA ALA A 132 18.12 4.24 -15.82
C ALA A 132 19.30 5.16 -15.51
N VAL A 133 19.05 6.33 -14.88
CA VAL A 133 20.10 7.30 -14.50
C VAL A 133 20.97 6.75 -13.37
N THR A 134 20.38 6.05 -12.40
CA THR A 134 21.11 5.49 -11.24
C THR A 134 21.73 4.12 -11.50
N LYS A 135 21.80 3.67 -12.76
CA LYS A 135 22.37 2.39 -13.20
C LYS A 135 21.77 1.19 -12.45
N SER A 136 20.45 1.10 -12.48
CA SER A 136 19.67 -0.02 -11.91
C SER A 136 19.80 -0.21 -10.39
N SER A 137 20.02 0.87 -9.64
CA SER A 137 19.95 0.81 -8.16
C SER A 137 18.52 0.64 -7.63
N ILE A 138 17.49 0.84 -8.49
CA ILE A 138 16.07 0.66 -8.19
C ILE A 138 15.60 -0.64 -8.84
N GLY A 139 14.93 -1.47 -8.06
CA GLY A 139 14.39 -2.75 -8.51
C GLY A 139 13.21 -2.59 -9.51
N GLY A 140 13.09 -3.54 -10.46
CA GLY A 140 11.96 -3.55 -11.37
C GLY A 140 10.59 -3.71 -10.66
N ALA A 141 10.56 -4.35 -9.51
CA ALA A 141 9.38 -4.48 -8.67
C ALA A 141 8.92 -3.11 -8.12
N ASP A 142 9.87 -2.25 -7.70
CA ASP A 142 9.57 -0.89 -7.20
C ASP A 142 8.90 -0.02 -8.26
N ILE A 143 9.34 -0.15 -9.53
CA ILE A 143 8.76 0.56 -10.66
C ILE A 143 7.32 0.11 -10.90
N LYS A 144 7.09 -1.20 -10.93
CA LYS A 144 5.76 -1.79 -11.16
C LYS A 144 4.78 -1.43 -10.06
N ILE A 145 5.19 -1.55 -8.79
CA ILE A 145 4.31 -1.24 -7.66
C ILE A 145 3.96 0.25 -7.63
N SER A 146 4.93 1.13 -7.92
CA SER A 146 4.70 2.58 -7.99
C SER A 146 3.69 2.94 -9.09
N ALA A 147 3.82 2.32 -10.27
CA ALA A 147 2.87 2.51 -11.38
C ALA A 147 1.47 1.98 -11.02
N ALA A 148 1.37 0.79 -10.42
CA ALA A 148 0.09 0.21 -9.99
C ALA A 148 -0.59 1.05 -8.90
N CYS A 149 0.16 1.56 -7.93
CA CYS A 149 -0.35 2.44 -6.89
C CYS A 149 -0.85 3.76 -7.47
N ALA A 150 -0.09 4.36 -8.39
CA ALA A 150 -0.48 5.60 -9.05
C ALA A 150 -1.71 5.39 -9.97
N PHE A 151 -1.83 4.24 -10.64
CA PHE A 151 -3.03 3.87 -11.39
C PHE A 151 -4.27 3.90 -10.49
N MET A 152 -4.16 3.38 -9.28
CA MET A 152 -5.27 3.33 -8.33
C MET A 152 -5.62 4.69 -7.72
N LEU A 153 -4.61 5.53 -7.43
CA LEU A 153 -4.76 6.80 -6.73
C LEU A 153 -5.07 7.99 -7.64
N GLY A 154 -4.68 7.90 -8.91
CA GLY A 154 -4.72 9.04 -9.83
C GLY A 154 -3.44 9.90 -9.77
N THR A 155 -3.37 10.93 -10.64
CA THR A 155 -2.12 11.63 -10.92
C THR A 155 -1.57 12.41 -9.72
N VAL A 156 -2.40 13.20 -9.05
CA VAL A 156 -1.96 14.05 -7.95
C VAL A 156 -1.52 13.21 -6.75
N GLN A 157 -2.40 12.32 -6.31
CA GLN A 157 -2.14 11.45 -5.16
C GLN A 157 -1.03 10.42 -5.45
N GLY A 158 -0.94 9.93 -6.69
CA GLY A 158 0.12 9.01 -7.11
C GLY A 158 1.50 9.66 -7.04
N ILE A 159 1.65 10.89 -7.54
CA ILE A 159 2.93 11.62 -7.48
C ILE A 159 3.26 12.01 -6.03
N THR A 160 2.29 12.51 -5.27
CA THR A 160 2.53 12.88 -3.86
C THR A 160 2.91 11.67 -3.02
N GLY A 161 2.24 10.53 -3.21
CA GLY A 161 2.58 9.27 -2.53
C GLY A 161 3.99 8.78 -2.87
N LEU A 162 4.37 8.85 -4.15
CA LEU A 162 5.73 8.53 -4.57
C LEU A 162 6.76 9.45 -3.91
N MET A 163 6.52 10.76 -3.91
CA MET A 163 7.44 11.73 -3.29
C MET A 163 7.60 11.49 -1.79
N ILE A 164 6.51 11.31 -1.07
CA ILE A 164 6.55 11.00 0.38
C ILE A 164 7.32 9.71 0.63
N GLY A 165 7.04 8.65 -0.13
CA GLY A 165 7.72 7.36 0.00
C GLY A 165 9.23 7.46 -0.26
N LEU A 166 9.64 8.17 -1.31
CA LEU A 166 11.06 8.37 -1.64
C LEU A 166 11.78 9.23 -0.60
N ILE A 167 11.15 10.30 -0.11
CA ILE A 167 11.73 11.15 0.95
C ILE A 167 11.94 10.32 2.21
N LEU A 168 10.95 9.54 2.63
CA LEU A 168 11.07 8.64 3.79
C LEU A 168 12.19 7.62 3.60
N ALA A 169 12.29 7.01 2.41
CA ALA A 169 13.33 6.06 2.08
C ALA A 169 14.73 6.70 2.20
N VAL A 170 14.92 7.89 1.64
CA VAL A 170 16.21 8.63 1.72
C VAL A 170 16.56 8.98 3.17
N ILE A 171 15.62 9.54 3.93
CA ILE A 171 15.86 9.94 5.32
C ILE A 171 16.26 8.72 6.16
N ILE A 172 15.48 7.63 6.10
CA ILE A 172 15.73 6.46 6.93
C ILE A 172 17.00 5.73 6.49
N ASN A 173 17.25 5.64 5.18
CA ASN A 173 18.47 5.06 4.66
C ASN A 173 19.72 5.87 5.10
N SER A 174 19.64 7.20 5.08
CA SER A 174 20.73 8.06 5.54
C SER A 174 21.04 7.90 7.03
N ILE A 175 20.02 7.66 7.85
CA ILE A 175 20.19 7.44 9.30
C ILE A 175 20.76 6.04 9.56
N LYS A 176 20.21 5.01 8.89
CA LYS A 176 20.53 3.61 9.14
C LYS A 176 21.87 3.17 8.55
N ASN A 177 22.21 3.66 7.36
CA ASN A 177 23.36 3.17 6.57
C ASN A 177 24.65 3.97 6.74
N ARG A 178 24.79 4.82 7.75
CA ARG A 178 26.08 5.47 8.08
C ARG A 178 27.25 4.48 8.25
N LYS A 179 26.97 3.19 8.47
CA LYS A 179 27.97 2.15 8.77
C LYS A 179 28.04 0.97 7.78
N LYS A 180 27.11 0.83 6.81
CA LYS A 180 27.07 -0.32 5.89
C LYS A 180 26.84 0.10 4.45
N LYS A 181 27.93 0.15 3.67
CA LYS A 181 27.96 0.76 2.32
C LYS A 181 27.42 -0.11 1.16
N HIS A 182 26.99 -1.36 1.35
CA HIS A 182 26.74 -2.30 0.23
C HIS A 182 25.55 -3.27 0.38
N GLU A 183 24.71 -3.17 1.39
CA GLU A 183 23.50 -4.01 1.45
C GLU A 183 22.33 -3.28 0.77
N GLY A 184 21.71 -3.93 -0.22
CA GLY A 184 20.49 -3.44 -0.87
C GLY A 184 19.43 -3.06 0.18
N PHE A 185 18.63 -2.04 -0.10
CA PHE A 185 17.68 -1.45 0.83
C PHE A 185 16.24 -1.76 0.37
N PRO A 186 15.36 -2.33 1.22
CA PRO A 186 13.97 -2.57 0.83
C PRO A 186 13.26 -1.22 0.65
N LEU A 187 12.82 -0.91 -0.58
CA LEU A 187 12.19 0.35 -0.92
C LEU A 187 10.67 0.30 -0.74
N ILE A 188 10.04 -0.84 -1.02
CA ILE A 188 8.59 -1.01 -1.02
C ILE A 188 7.93 -0.61 0.31
N PRO A 189 8.48 -0.90 1.51
CA PRO A 189 7.85 -0.47 2.77
C PRO A 189 7.68 1.04 2.90
N TYR A 190 8.62 1.82 2.37
CA TYR A 190 8.55 3.28 2.42
C TYR A 190 7.58 3.84 1.38
N LEU A 191 7.57 3.24 0.19
CA LEU A 191 6.58 3.55 -0.84
C LEU A 191 5.17 3.23 -0.34
N ALA A 192 4.99 2.11 0.36
CA ALA A 192 3.72 1.72 0.95
C ALA A 192 3.18 2.78 1.94
N VAL A 193 4.05 3.29 2.82
CA VAL A 193 3.66 4.39 3.74
C VAL A 193 3.29 5.64 2.96
N GLY A 194 4.08 6.01 1.94
CA GLY A 194 3.82 7.19 1.11
C GLY A 194 2.49 7.10 0.37
N PHE A 195 2.22 5.98 -0.31
CA PHE A 195 0.96 5.77 -1.02
C PHE A 195 -0.25 5.60 -0.10
N THR A 196 -0.07 4.98 1.08
CA THR A 196 -1.13 4.94 2.09
C THR A 196 -1.47 6.35 2.59
N ALA A 197 -0.47 7.19 2.89
CA ALA A 197 -0.71 8.58 3.29
C ALA A 197 -1.42 9.38 2.19
N ALA A 198 -1.03 9.21 0.93
CA ALA A 198 -1.66 9.87 -0.20
C ALA A 198 -3.11 9.43 -0.45
N TYR A 199 -3.50 8.23 0.00
CA TYR A 199 -4.88 7.76 -0.10
C TYR A 199 -5.87 8.61 0.74
N PHE A 200 -5.39 9.23 1.82
CA PHE A 200 -6.19 10.08 2.70
C PHE A 200 -6.26 11.56 2.24
N MET A 201 -5.56 11.92 1.17
CA MET A 201 -5.58 13.27 0.57
C MET A 201 -6.66 13.37 -0.51
#